data_c0a96d151a41b2681903b166f5d3414e
#
_entry.id   c0a96d151a41b2681903b166f5d3414e
#
_cell.length_a   1.000
_cell.length_b   1.000
_cell.length_c   1.000
_cell.angle_alpha   90.00
_cell.angle_beta   90.00
_cell.angle_gamma   90.00
#
_symmetry.space_group_name_H-M   'P 1'
#
loop_
_entity.id
_entity.type
_entity.pdbx_description
1 polymer ?
#
loop_
_entity_poly.entity_id
_entity_poly.type
_entity_poly.pdbx_seq_one_letter_code
_entity_poly.pdbx_strand_id
1 'polypeptide(L)'
;PSRPRSFTAHLAVSELVPLSGWPLGADPLPGMPPAHPKLLRAESNVSDGPLAIATSLVPGDNRSLGISFAAAMHHLFALGPTGVGKTTMLEHLMATVIEAGHAALILDPKDQTPAALLPRIPKERWADVYEINAADEHPNGFNPFDPGDRDPDVQADSILAVFEKVFIDFGPRTSDILS
;
A
#
# COMPACT_ATOMS: atom_id res chain seq x y z
N PRO A 1 -69.80 -27.25 1.46
CA PRO A 1 -68.56 -26.49 1.47
C PRO A 1 -67.45 -27.38 2.05
N SER A 2 -66.63 -27.92 1.16
CA SER A 2 -65.49 -28.76 1.50
C SER A 2 -64.40 -27.92 2.18
N ARG A 3 -64.05 -28.27 3.40
CA ARG A 3 -62.88 -27.66 4.08
C ARG A 3 -61.63 -27.86 3.25
N PRO A 4 -60.77 -26.84 3.09
CA PRO A 4 -59.50 -27.02 2.42
C PRO A 4 -58.67 -28.06 3.19
N ARG A 5 -58.16 -29.04 2.49
CA ARG A 5 -57.24 -30.03 3.06
C ARG A 5 -55.99 -29.26 3.51
N SER A 6 -55.71 -29.28 4.83
CA SER A 6 -54.46 -28.74 5.37
C SER A 6 -53.31 -29.62 4.86
N PHE A 7 -52.51 -29.04 4.01
CA PHE A 7 -51.26 -29.68 3.57
C PHE A 7 -50.19 -29.34 4.63
N THR A 8 -49.79 -30.29 5.42
CA THR A 8 -48.63 -30.15 6.29
C THR A 8 -47.38 -30.50 5.50
N ALA A 9 -46.74 -29.49 4.93
CA ALA A 9 -45.43 -29.66 4.35
C ALA A 9 -44.37 -29.50 5.44
N HIS A 10 -43.56 -30.49 5.68
CA HIS A 10 -42.36 -30.40 6.51
C HIS A 10 -41.21 -30.00 5.59
N LEU A 11 -40.81 -28.74 5.67
CA LEU A 11 -39.68 -28.20 4.93
C LEU A 11 -38.48 -28.06 5.87
N ALA A 12 -37.32 -28.50 5.43
CA ALA A 12 -36.08 -28.17 6.10
C ALA A 12 -35.79 -26.66 5.99
N VAL A 13 -35.04 -26.11 6.93
CA VAL A 13 -34.69 -24.67 6.90
C VAL A 13 -34.01 -24.30 5.58
N SER A 14 -33.19 -25.20 5.04
CA SER A 14 -32.53 -25.03 3.73
C SER A 14 -33.49 -24.97 2.53
N GLU A 15 -34.71 -25.53 2.68
CA GLU A 15 -35.76 -25.49 1.64
C GLU A 15 -36.69 -24.29 1.82
N LEU A 16 -36.85 -23.81 3.06
CA LEU A 16 -37.67 -22.64 3.39
C LEU A 16 -37.00 -21.34 2.91
N VAL A 17 -35.70 -21.23 2.98
CA VAL A 17 -34.97 -20.01 2.62
C VAL A 17 -35.12 -19.65 1.15
N PRO A 18 -35.01 -20.57 0.15
CA PRO A 18 -35.31 -20.23 -1.24
C PRO A 18 -36.76 -19.82 -1.47
N LEU A 19 -37.71 -20.43 -0.74
CA LEU A 19 -39.15 -20.09 -0.85
C LEU A 19 -39.47 -18.71 -0.30
N SER A 20 -38.69 -18.19 0.65
CA SER A 20 -38.83 -16.84 1.17
C SER A 20 -38.32 -15.74 0.20
N GLY A 21 -37.73 -16.11 -0.94
CA GLY A 21 -37.08 -15.18 -1.85
C GLY A 21 -35.79 -14.59 -1.30
N TRP A 22 -35.25 -15.18 -0.23
CA TRP A 22 -33.97 -14.73 0.33
C TRP A 22 -32.83 -15.19 -0.58
N PRO A 23 -31.93 -14.28 -1.01
CA PRO A 23 -30.83 -14.67 -1.89
C PRO A 23 -29.87 -15.63 -1.20
N LEU A 24 -29.75 -16.84 -1.76
CA LEU A 24 -28.77 -17.83 -1.34
C LEU A 24 -27.65 -17.83 -2.37
N GLY A 25 -26.48 -17.34 -1.97
CA GLY A 25 -25.29 -17.39 -2.80
C GLY A 25 -24.79 -16.02 -3.27
N ALA A 26 -23.78 -16.07 -4.13
CA ALA A 26 -23.07 -14.91 -4.63
C ALA A 26 -23.76 -14.21 -5.83
N ASP A 27 -24.86 -14.75 -6.34
CA ASP A 27 -25.56 -14.18 -7.50
C ASP A 27 -26.35 -12.93 -7.10
N PRO A 28 -26.04 -11.76 -7.68
CA PRO A 28 -26.80 -10.55 -7.40
C PRO A 28 -28.21 -10.65 -7.96
N LEU A 29 -29.20 -10.53 -7.10
CA LEU A 29 -30.59 -10.40 -7.55
C LEU A 29 -30.83 -8.98 -8.08
N PRO A 30 -31.54 -8.81 -9.21
CA PRO A 30 -31.87 -7.49 -9.72
C PRO A 30 -32.62 -6.66 -8.66
N GLY A 31 -32.06 -5.48 -8.33
CA GLY A 31 -32.65 -4.56 -7.35
C GLY A 31 -32.34 -4.83 -5.89
N MET A 32 -31.57 -5.87 -5.58
CA MET A 32 -31.02 -6.07 -4.23
C MET A 32 -29.54 -5.72 -4.19
N PRO A 33 -29.08 -4.95 -3.18
CA PRO A 33 -27.66 -4.77 -2.97
C PRO A 33 -27.01 -6.13 -2.66
N PRO A 34 -25.76 -6.36 -3.10
CA PRO A 34 -25.06 -7.59 -2.76
C PRO A 34 -25.03 -7.77 -1.24
N ALA A 35 -25.21 -9.02 -0.79
CA ALA A 35 -25.10 -9.34 0.62
C ALA A 35 -23.74 -8.84 1.11
N HIS A 36 -23.75 -7.93 2.10
CA HIS A 36 -22.51 -7.46 2.69
C HIS A 36 -21.76 -8.65 3.30
N PRO A 37 -20.45 -8.78 3.03
CA PRO A 37 -19.66 -9.77 3.73
C PRO A 37 -19.85 -9.55 5.24
N LYS A 38 -19.91 -10.63 6.00
CA LYS A 38 -20.06 -10.55 7.45
C LYS A 38 -18.98 -9.63 8.00
N LEU A 39 -19.37 -8.50 8.56
CA LEU A 39 -18.45 -7.58 9.22
C LEU A 39 -17.89 -8.28 10.47
N LEU A 40 -16.63 -8.62 10.44
CA LEU A 40 -15.93 -9.16 11.59
C LEU A 40 -15.26 -8.01 12.33
N ARG A 41 -15.41 -8.02 13.65
CA ARG A 41 -14.67 -7.08 14.50
C ARG A 41 -13.17 -7.39 14.39
N ALA A 42 -12.35 -6.37 14.23
CA ALA A 42 -10.91 -6.55 14.31
C ALA A 42 -10.53 -7.09 15.69
N GLU A 43 -9.60 -8.04 15.71
CA GLU A 43 -9.09 -8.59 16.97
C GLU A 43 -8.50 -7.50 17.86
N SER A 44 -8.50 -7.74 19.16
CA SER A 44 -8.01 -6.78 20.15
C SER A 44 -6.49 -6.52 20.06
N ASN A 45 -5.75 -7.44 19.41
CA ASN A 45 -4.32 -7.32 19.16
C ASN A 45 -3.99 -6.41 17.96
N VAL A 46 -4.98 -6.07 17.12
CA VAL A 46 -4.77 -5.07 16.07
C VAL A 46 -4.71 -3.71 16.72
N SER A 47 -3.54 -3.08 16.68
CA SER A 47 -3.26 -1.82 17.35
C SER A 47 -3.88 -0.63 16.62
N ASP A 48 -4.03 0.46 17.33
CA ASP A 48 -4.34 1.81 16.83
C ASP A 48 -3.07 2.63 16.59
N GLY A 49 -2.00 1.97 16.12
CA GLY A 49 -0.71 2.58 15.90
C GLY A 49 -0.74 3.86 15.04
N PRO A 50 0.32 4.68 15.08
CA PRO A 50 0.36 6.00 14.44
C PRO A 50 0.19 5.94 12.91
N LEU A 51 0.56 4.82 12.27
CA LEU A 51 0.35 4.60 10.85
C LEU A 51 -1.04 3.99 10.64
N ALA A 52 -2.06 4.85 10.54
CA ALA A 52 -3.44 4.43 10.34
C ALA A 52 -3.63 3.83 8.95
N ILE A 53 -4.15 2.59 8.89
CA ILE A 53 -4.41 1.85 7.64
C ILE A 53 -5.90 1.83 7.35
N ALA A 54 -6.74 1.71 8.38
CA ALA A 54 -8.17 1.53 8.23
C ALA A 54 -8.92 2.03 9.47
N THR A 55 -10.24 2.09 9.34
CA THR A 55 -11.15 2.30 10.47
C THR A 55 -12.14 1.14 10.52
N SER A 56 -12.47 0.67 11.71
CA SER A 56 -13.47 -0.37 11.89
C SER A 56 -14.84 0.11 11.38
N LEU A 57 -15.49 -0.70 10.55
CA LEU A 57 -16.85 -0.45 10.05
C LEU A 57 -17.92 -1.19 10.87
N VAL A 58 -17.55 -1.87 11.93
CA VAL A 58 -18.49 -2.59 12.78
C VAL A 58 -19.31 -1.58 13.58
N PRO A 59 -20.65 -1.63 13.54
CA PRO A 59 -21.50 -0.72 14.30
C PRO A 59 -21.13 -0.70 15.79
N GLY A 60 -20.86 0.51 16.32
CA GLY A 60 -20.43 0.70 17.70
C GLY A 60 -18.92 0.48 17.96
N ASP A 61 -18.13 0.22 16.92
CA ASP A 61 -16.67 0.12 16.99
C ASP A 61 -16.04 1.05 15.95
N ASN A 62 -15.80 2.30 16.31
CA ASN A 62 -15.17 3.30 15.43
C ASN A 62 -13.64 3.35 15.61
N ARG A 63 -13.05 2.25 16.02
CA ARG A 63 -11.63 2.17 16.31
C ARG A 63 -10.79 2.34 15.03
N SER A 64 -9.78 3.21 15.10
CA SER A 64 -8.73 3.27 14.09
C SER A 64 -7.86 2.02 14.18
N LEU A 65 -7.49 1.49 13.03
CA LEU A 65 -6.62 0.32 12.89
C LEU A 65 -5.33 0.79 12.22
N GLY A 66 -4.23 0.62 12.90
CA GLY A 66 -2.94 1.09 12.44
C GLY A 66 -1.80 0.17 12.86
N ILE A 67 -0.61 0.49 12.38
CA ILE A 67 0.62 -0.20 12.74
C ILE A 67 1.59 0.79 13.40
N SER A 68 2.48 0.29 14.25
CA SER A 68 3.57 1.08 14.79
C SER A 68 4.68 1.28 13.75
N PHE A 69 5.52 2.31 13.93
CA PHE A 69 6.70 2.50 13.09
C PHE A 69 7.62 1.26 13.15
N ALA A 70 7.78 0.65 14.33
CA ALA A 70 8.58 -0.57 14.48
C ALA A 70 8.01 -1.74 13.64
N ALA A 71 6.68 -1.90 13.61
CA ALA A 71 6.05 -2.92 12.77
C ALA A 71 6.22 -2.62 11.27
N ALA A 72 6.18 -1.36 10.86
CA ALA A 72 6.39 -0.95 9.47
C ALA A 72 7.82 -1.27 8.98
N MET A 73 8.81 -1.36 9.87
CA MET A 73 10.18 -1.77 9.52
C MET A 73 10.27 -3.23 9.03
N HIS A 74 9.24 -4.05 9.26
CA HIS A 74 9.15 -5.42 8.73
C HIS A 74 8.50 -5.48 7.34
N HIS A 75 8.38 -4.36 6.67
CA HIS A 75 7.76 -4.15 5.36
C HIS A 75 6.22 -4.19 5.37
N LEU A 76 5.64 -3.45 4.44
CA LEU A 76 4.21 -3.45 4.15
C LEU A 76 4.02 -3.79 2.67
N PHE A 77 3.20 -4.78 2.39
CA PHE A 77 2.83 -5.13 1.02
C PHE A 77 1.34 -4.85 0.78
N ALA A 78 1.05 -3.91 -0.11
CA ALA A 78 -0.31 -3.53 -0.47
C ALA A 78 -0.73 -4.16 -1.80
N LEU A 79 -1.69 -5.08 -1.76
CA LEU A 79 -2.21 -5.78 -2.93
C LEU A 79 -3.68 -5.42 -3.17
N GLY A 80 -4.04 -5.23 -4.42
CA GLY A 80 -5.43 -4.98 -4.82
C GLY A 80 -5.55 -4.57 -6.29
N PRO A 81 -6.74 -4.60 -6.87
CA PRO A 81 -7.00 -4.11 -8.22
C PRO A 81 -6.64 -2.63 -8.41
N THR A 82 -6.60 -2.17 -9.66
CA THR A 82 -6.44 -0.74 -9.95
C THR A 82 -7.67 0.04 -9.47
N GLY A 83 -7.47 1.23 -8.92
CA GLY A 83 -8.55 2.12 -8.47
C GLY A 83 -9.08 1.89 -7.06
N VAL A 84 -8.61 0.89 -6.31
CA VAL A 84 -9.07 0.62 -4.93
C VAL A 84 -8.41 1.49 -3.85
N GLY A 85 -7.56 2.46 -4.22
CA GLY A 85 -6.95 3.39 -3.28
C GLY A 85 -5.60 2.95 -2.68
N LYS A 86 -4.90 1.96 -3.28
CA LYS A 86 -3.57 1.54 -2.79
C LYS A 86 -2.57 2.70 -2.71
N THR A 87 -2.44 3.47 -3.79
CA THR A 87 -1.54 4.62 -3.85
C THR A 87 -1.92 5.67 -2.82
N THR A 88 -3.19 6.01 -2.71
CA THR A 88 -3.70 6.97 -1.71
C THR A 88 -3.39 6.53 -0.27
N MET A 89 -3.53 5.23 0.03
CA MET A 89 -3.16 4.67 1.33
C MET A 89 -1.65 4.81 1.57
N LEU A 90 -0.82 4.46 0.60
CA LEU A 90 0.64 4.57 0.72
C LEU A 90 1.09 6.03 0.86
N GLU A 91 0.51 6.95 0.10
CA GLU A 91 0.75 8.40 0.23
C GLU A 91 0.41 8.92 1.63
N HIS A 92 -0.73 8.47 2.18
CA HIS A 92 -1.11 8.82 3.55
C HIS A 92 -0.10 8.30 4.57
N LEU A 93 0.32 7.05 4.47
CA LEU A 93 1.31 6.46 5.36
C LEU A 93 2.66 7.17 5.24
N MET A 94 3.14 7.46 4.02
CA MET A 94 4.38 8.19 3.80
C MET A 94 4.34 9.61 4.37
N ALA A 95 3.23 10.32 4.18
CA ALA A 95 3.05 11.65 4.78
C ALA A 95 3.14 11.58 6.31
N THR A 96 2.48 10.61 6.94
CA THR A 96 2.54 10.41 8.39
C THR A 96 3.97 10.12 8.87
N VAL A 97 4.73 9.30 8.12
CA VAL A 97 6.15 9.02 8.41
C VAL A 97 6.99 10.30 8.36
N ILE A 98 6.79 11.12 7.33
CA ILE A 98 7.50 12.39 7.13
C ILE A 98 7.13 13.40 8.23
N GLU A 99 5.85 13.53 8.53
CA GLU A 99 5.34 14.42 9.59
C GLU A 99 5.88 14.04 10.97
N ALA A 100 6.08 12.74 11.21
CA ALA A 100 6.71 12.23 12.45
C ALA A 100 8.22 12.44 12.52
N GLY A 101 8.84 13.07 11.52
CA GLY A 101 10.27 13.39 11.49
C GLY A 101 11.18 12.27 10.98
N HIS A 102 10.60 11.18 10.46
CA HIS A 102 11.40 10.10 9.87
C HIS A 102 11.81 10.42 8.42
N ALA A 103 12.87 9.78 7.97
CA ALA A 103 13.28 9.83 6.56
C ALA A 103 12.42 8.89 5.71
N ALA A 104 12.18 9.28 4.45
CA ALA A 104 11.47 8.47 3.47
C ALA A 104 12.22 8.51 2.13
N LEU A 105 12.35 7.35 1.48
CA LEU A 105 12.81 7.23 0.10
C LEU A 105 11.64 6.73 -0.74
N ILE A 106 11.32 7.47 -1.78
CA ILE A 106 10.17 7.18 -2.66
C ILE A 106 10.69 6.92 -4.05
N LEU A 107 10.38 5.73 -4.57
CA LEU A 107 10.70 5.32 -5.94
C LEU A 107 9.38 5.14 -6.68
N ASP A 108 9.01 6.10 -7.51
CA ASP A 108 7.77 6.06 -8.29
C ASP A 108 8.06 6.14 -9.80
N PRO A 109 7.90 5.03 -10.53
CA PRO A 109 8.11 5.03 -11.98
C PRO A 109 7.03 5.79 -12.76
N LYS A 110 5.94 6.25 -12.10
CA LYS A 110 4.81 6.96 -12.72
C LYS A 110 4.77 8.45 -12.43
N ASP A 111 5.66 8.94 -11.56
CA ASP A 111 5.78 10.36 -11.17
C ASP A 111 4.47 10.98 -10.62
N GLN A 112 3.62 10.19 -9.97
CA GLN A 112 2.37 10.65 -9.38
C GLN A 112 2.49 10.94 -7.89
N THR A 113 3.25 10.11 -7.19
CA THR A 113 3.43 10.16 -5.74
C THR A 113 4.18 11.40 -5.26
N PRO A 114 5.29 11.86 -5.90
CA PRO A 114 5.97 13.09 -5.52
C PRO A 114 5.04 14.30 -5.56
N ALA A 115 4.29 14.48 -6.64
CA ALA A 115 3.35 15.60 -6.79
C ALA A 115 2.26 15.64 -5.68
N ALA A 116 1.83 14.48 -5.19
CA ALA A 116 0.86 14.37 -4.11
C ALA A 116 1.48 14.62 -2.72
N LEU A 117 2.76 14.27 -2.52
CA LEU A 117 3.42 14.33 -1.22
C LEU A 117 4.13 15.67 -0.96
N LEU A 118 4.76 16.28 -1.96
CA LEU A 118 5.50 17.54 -1.80
C LEU A 118 4.71 18.63 -1.06
N PRO A 119 3.43 18.89 -1.39
CA PRO A 119 2.63 19.90 -0.68
C PRO A 119 2.34 19.56 0.79
N ARG A 120 2.51 18.30 1.18
CA ARG A 120 2.24 17.79 2.55
C ARG A 120 3.48 17.81 3.43
N ILE A 121 4.65 18.04 2.87
CA ILE A 121 5.91 18.10 3.63
C ILE A 121 5.93 19.40 4.46
N PRO A 122 6.18 19.32 5.78
CA PRO A 122 6.35 20.49 6.61
C PRO A 122 7.44 21.41 6.08
N LYS A 123 7.19 22.74 6.11
CA LYS A 123 8.12 23.75 5.54
C LYS A 123 9.50 23.67 6.16
N GLU A 124 9.58 23.32 7.43
CA GLU A 124 10.81 23.18 8.19
C GLU A 124 11.71 22.06 7.64
N ARG A 125 11.13 21.16 6.85
CA ARG A 125 11.85 20.03 6.24
C ARG A 125 12.10 20.19 4.74
N TRP A 126 11.73 21.31 4.15
CA TRP A 126 11.94 21.50 2.70
C TRP A 126 13.42 21.47 2.30
N ALA A 127 14.32 21.89 3.19
CA ALA A 127 15.75 21.82 2.94
C ALA A 127 16.31 20.37 2.88
N ASP A 128 15.54 19.40 3.42
CA ASP A 128 15.93 17.99 3.44
C ASP A 128 15.34 17.21 2.24
N VAL A 129 14.61 17.88 1.35
CA VAL A 129 13.96 17.24 0.21
C VAL A 129 14.88 17.23 -0.99
N TYR A 130 15.14 16.04 -1.50
CA TYR A 130 15.88 15.81 -2.75
C TYR A 130 14.97 15.11 -3.74
N GLU A 131 14.62 15.79 -4.82
CA GLU A 131 13.88 15.21 -5.92
C GLU A 131 14.83 14.95 -7.09
N ILE A 132 14.81 13.71 -7.60
CA ILE A 132 15.56 13.30 -8.79
C ILE A 132 14.54 12.87 -9.83
N ASN A 133 14.23 13.76 -10.76
CA ASN A 133 13.31 13.53 -11.85
C ASN A 133 14.06 13.65 -13.19
N ALA A 134 14.27 12.52 -13.85
CA ALA A 134 15.00 12.49 -15.14
C ALA A 134 14.21 13.15 -16.30
N ALA A 135 12.90 13.37 -16.13
CA ALA A 135 12.04 14.01 -17.12
C ALA A 135 11.91 15.54 -16.91
N ASP A 136 12.52 16.09 -15.85
CA ASP A 136 12.53 17.53 -15.59
C ASP A 136 13.34 18.27 -16.68
N GLU A 137 12.92 19.48 -17.02
CA GLU A 137 13.71 20.38 -17.90
C GLU A 137 15.07 20.74 -17.30
N HIS A 138 15.16 20.79 -15.96
CA HIS A 138 16.37 21.11 -15.21
C HIS A 138 16.60 20.05 -14.12
N PRO A 139 16.96 18.82 -14.50
CA PRO A 139 17.13 17.75 -13.53
C PRO A 139 18.27 18.06 -12.56
N ASN A 140 18.06 17.73 -11.29
CA ASN A 140 19.13 17.78 -10.32
C ASN A 140 20.26 16.84 -10.72
N GLY A 141 21.48 17.38 -10.79
CA GLY A 141 22.67 16.60 -11.08
C GLY A 141 22.98 15.64 -9.91
N PHE A 142 23.25 14.42 -10.23
CA PHE A 142 23.81 13.44 -9.30
C PHE A 142 25.15 12.96 -9.83
N ASN A 143 26.22 13.23 -9.07
CA ASN A 143 27.55 12.72 -9.40
C ASN A 143 27.85 11.48 -8.56
N PRO A 144 27.76 10.27 -9.11
CA PRO A 144 28.04 9.05 -8.35
C PRO A 144 29.52 8.92 -7.96
N PHE A 145 30.43 9.66 -8.64
CA PHE A 145 31.87 9.63 -8.38
C PHE A 145 32.32 10.63 -7.32
N ASP A 146 31.41 11.47 -6.81
CA ASP A 146 31.74 12.34 -5.69
C ASP A 146 31.73 11.55 -4.38
N PRO A 147 32.89 11.31 -3.76
CA PRO A 147 32.97 10.52 -2.54
C PRO A 147 32.41 11.28 -1.33
N GLY A 148 32.27 12.62 -1.39
CA GLY A 148 31.97 13.43 -0.22
C GLY A 148 32.95 13.16 0.91
N ASP A 149 32.43 12.74 2.08
CA ASP A 149 33.25 12.41 3.26
C ASP A 149 33.70 10.93 3.29
N ARG A 150 33.44 10.15 2.22
CA ARG A 150 33.80 8.72 2.16
C ARG A 150 35.18 8.55 1.55
N ASP A 151 35.81 7.40 1.84
CA ASP A 151 37.03 6.97 1.17
C ASP A 151 36.75 6.77 -0.33
N PRO A 152 37.54 7.42 -1.23
CA PRO A 152 37.35 7.30 -2.67
C PRO A 152 37.42 5.85 -3.19
N ASP A 153 38.28 5.01 -2.62
CA ASP A 153 38.43 3.61 -3.03
C ASP A 153 37.13 2.82 -2.70
N VAL A 154 36.53 3.05 -1.53
CA VAL A 154 35.24 2.43 -1.14
C VAL A 154 34.11 2.90 -2.04
N GLN A 155 34.16 4.17 -2.47
CA GLN A 155 33.16 4.70 -3.40
C GLN A 155 33.28 4.08 -4.77
N ALA A 156 34.51 3.95 -5.30
CA ALA A 156 34.79 3.32 -6.58
C ALA A 156 34.30 1.86 -6.59
N ASP A 157 34.64 1.08 -5.57
CA ASP A 157 34.19 -0.31 -5.42
C ASP A 157 32.65 -0.42 -5.39
N SER A 158 32.01 0.50 -4.71
CA SER A 158 30.53 0.54 -4.62
C SER A 158 29.90 0.79 -5.99
N ILE A 159 30.47 1.71 -6.77
CA ILE A 159 30.00 2.02 -8.13
C ILE A 159 30.24 0.83 -9.05
N LEU A 160 31.43 0.23 -9.00
CA LEU A 160 31.77 -0.95 -9.77
C LEU A 160 30.79 -2.09 -9.54
N ALA A 161 30.46 -2.36 -8.25
CA ALA A 161 29.49 -3.38 -7.87
C ALA A 161 28.06 -3.10 -8.42
N VAL A 162 27.67 -1.82 -8.54
CA VAL A 162 26.42 -1.45 -9.18
C VAL A 162 26.44 -1.72 -10.68
N PHE A 163 27.53 -1.32 -11.37
CA PHE A 163 27.68 -1.55 -12.80
C PHE A 163 27.67 -3.03 -13.15
N GLU A 164 28.37 -3.87 -12.37
CA GLU A 164 28.36 -5.33 -12.55
C GLU A 164 26.96 -5.94 -12.45
N LYS A 165 26.10 -5.39 -11.59
CA LYS A 165 24.72 -5.88 -11.43
C LYS A 165 23.76 -5.38 -12.52
N VAL A 166 24.01 -4.19 -13.04
CA VAL A 166 23.10 -3.54 -14.01
C VAL A 166 23.43 -3.97 -15.44
N PHE A 167 24.69 -4.14 -15.76
CA PHE A 167 25.13 -4.48 -17.11
C PHE A 167 25.53 -5.96 -17.20
N ILE A 168 24.69 -6.75 -17.88
CA ILE A 168 24.86 -8.22 -18.03
C ILE A 168 26.17 -8.57 -18.76
N ASP A 169 26.66 -7.70 -19.64
CA ASP A 169 27.87 -7.88 -20.44
C ASP A 169 29.12 -7.18 -19.84
N PHE A 170 29.15 -7.08 -18.52
CA PHE A 170 30.29 -6.48 -17.82
C PHE A 170 31.53 -7.42 -17.90
N GLY A 171 32.36 -7.21 -18.91
CA GLY A 171 33.52 -8.07 -19.18
C GLY A 171 34.74 -7.69 -18.34
N PRO A 172 35.74 -8.61 -18.24
CA PRO A 172 36.96 -8.38 -17.47
C PRO A 172 37.71 -7.09 -17.84
N ARG A 173 37.70 -6.71 -19.13
CA ARG A 173 38.36 -5.47 -19.60
C ARG A 173 37.68 -4.21 -19.09
N THR A 174 36.36 -4.25 -18.92
CA THR A 174 35.57 -3.11 -18.39
C THR A 174 35.85 -2.95 -16.89
N SER A 175 35.98 -4.08 -16.17
CA SER A 175 36.37 -4.09 -14.76
C SER A 175 37.80 -3.50 -14.57
N ASP A 176 38.73 -3.90 -15.38
CA ASP A 176 40.15 -3.41 -15.31
C ASP A 176 40.30 -1.90 -15.61
N ILE A 177 39.37 -1.30 -16.36
CA ILE A 177 39.41 0.13 -16.68
C ILE A 177 38.76 0.97 -15.57
N LEU A 178 37.78 0.40 -14.85
CA LEU A 178 37.01 1.09 -13.84
C LEU A 178 37.52 0.87 -12.40
N SER A 179 38.43 -0.08 -12.20
CA SER A 179 39.14 -0.31 -10.95
C SER A 179 40.40 0.57 -10.86
#